data_6f53a310c6088acbb64fe0656b04c8af
#
_entry.id   6f53a310c6088acbb64fe0656b04c8af
#
_cell.length_a   1.000
_cell.length_b   1.000
_cell.length_c   1.000
_cell.angle_alpha   90.00
_cell.angle_beta   90.00
_cell.angle_gamma   90.00
#
_symmetry.space_group_name_H-M   'P 1'
#
loop_
_entity.id
_entity.type
_entity.pdbx_description
1 polymer ?
#
loop_
_entity_poly.entity_id
_entity_poly.type
_entity_poly.pdbx_seq_one_letter_code
_entity_poly.pdbx_strand_id
1 'polypeptide(L)'
;MKIFKDIVSVIDFGSSKITMLTGKEEVNKSFKLLSSVDIDYDGYSSGEFIEPNNLKNQIMQAINSTEKELQCKVGTLFVGVPAEFCFVTEKTLVKNFAKKVKITSKIINELFDCDDEINSYTTHSIINKSPMYFILNEDNRTNEPIGQFATKIQAVTSYVMVENNFKMQIGSILDSLGVKNYDFLSNTLSEAVGLLPEHKRNEGAILIDCGFISTSVCQVLGDGIKELKCFSMGGGYITADLSRILEISYDEAEELKTQAIITLKSVGMDFYELQNGKKFGIKNVNEIILARLDKITELIKKCLFEFKMELPSYIPLYFTGGGLNFFEGITDYLRKEYDRPIEMIKPNAMLYARPDLSSSISLLGMAINMYK
;
A
#
# COMPACT_ATOMS: atom_id res chain seq x y z
N MET A 1 12.29 -32.04 1.87
CA MET A 1 11.76 -30.86 2.58
C MET A 1 10.26 -30.85 2.38
N LYS A 2 9.43 -30.67 3.43
CA LYS A 2 7.97 -30.71 3.32
C LYS A 2 7.45 -29.41 2.72
N ILE A 3 6.57 -29.48 1.72
CA ILE A 3 5.77 -28.36 1.27
C ILE A 3 4.47 -28.42 2.09
N PHE A 4 4.19 -27.40 2.87
CA PHE A 4 2.92 -27.29 3.60
C PHE A 4 1.88 -26.71 2.64
N LYS A 5 0.76 -27.43 2.44
CA LYS A 5 -0.26 -27.10 1.44
C LYS A 5 -1.05 -25.81 1.68
N ASP A 6 -0.96 -25.20 2.86
CA ASP A 6 -1.85 -24.08 3.25
C ASP A 6 -1.04 -22.82 3.66
N ILE A 7 0.22 -22.72 3.22
CA ILE A 7 1.10 -21.61 3.56
C ILE A 7 1.29 -20.71 2.34
N VAL A 8 1.06 -19.43 2.54
CA VAL A 8 1.26 -18.37 1.54
C VAL A 8 2.36 -17.45 2.00
N SER A 9 3.29 -17.13 1.10
CA SER A 9 4.33 -16.14 1.32
C SER A 9 4.06 -14.90 0.47
N VAL A 10 4.42 -13.74 0.99
CA VAL A 10 4.42 -12.48 0.24
C VAL A 10 5.81 -11.84 0.35
N ILE A 11 6.22 -11.16 -0.71
CA ILE A 11 7.38 -10.29 -0.71
C ILE A 11 6.92 -8.87 -1.03
N ASP A 12 7.15 -7.95 -0.13
CA ASP A 12 6.77 -6.55 -0.21
C ASP A 12 8.03 -5.71 -0.41
N PHE A 13 8.08 -4.96 -1.51
CA PHE A 13 9.13 -4.01 -1.80
C PHE A 13 8.76 -2.65 -1.21
N GLY A 14 9.17 -2.40 0.04
CA GLY A 14 9.12 -1.06 0.62
C GLY A 14 10.21 -0.17 0.01
N SER A 15 10.19 1.13 0.27
CA SER A 15 11.18 2.05 -0.31
C SER A 15 12.53 2.11 0.44
N SER A 16 12.72 1.30 1.49
CA SER A 16 14.00 1.17 2.23
C SER A 16 14.32 -0.25 2.63
N LYS A 17 13.34 -1.14 2.64
CA LYS A 17 13.50 -2.54 3.02
C LYS A 17 12.59 -3.44 2.19
N ILE A 18 13.03 -4.68 1.97
CA ILE A 18 12.20 -5.77 1.47
C ILE A 18 11.68 -6.53 2.68
N THR A 19 10.35 -6.65 2.80
CA THR A 19 9.71 -7.42 3.84
C THR A 19 9.13 -8.69 3.26
N MET A 20 9.51 -9.85 3.79
CA MET A 20 8.93 -11.13 3.40
C MET A 20 8.13 -11.70 4.58
N LEU A 21 6.83 -11.86 4.36
CA LEU A 21 5.92 -12.45 5.34
C LEU A 21 5.43 -13.80 4.83
N THR A 22 5.26 -14.73 5.77
CA THR A 22 4.63 -16.02 5.48
C THR A 22 3.55 -16.28 6.51
N GLY A 23 2.38 -16.67 6.03
CA GLY A 23 1.23 -16.92 6.89
C GLY A 23 0.34 -18.04 6.37
N LYS A 24 -0.63 -18.38 7.16
CA LYS A 24 -1.71 -19.31 6.81
C LYS A 24 -3.05 -18.81 7.33
N GLU A 25 -4.13 -19.18 6.65
CA GLU A 25 -5.47 -18.91 7.16
C GLU A 25 -5.74 -19.63 8.46
N GLU A 26 -6.47 -18.98 9.36
CA GLU A 26 -7.02 -19.56 10.58
C GLU A 26 -8.54 -19.49 10.59
N VAL A 27 -9.13 -20.05 11.65
CA VAL A 27 -10.57 -19.99 11.90
C VAL A 27 -11.03 -18.52 11.94
N ASN A 28 -12.22 -18.23 11.41
CA ASN A 28 -12.82 -16.88 11.35
C ASN A 28 -12.20 -15.90 10.36
N LYS A 29 -11.60 -16.38 9.27
CA LYS A 29 -10.95 -15.55 8.23
C LYS A 29 -9.80 -14.68 8.76
N SER A 30 -9.28 -14.97 9.94
CA SER A 30 -8.01 -14.43 10.42
C SER A 30 -6.85 -15.20 9.80
N PHE A 31 -5.65 -14.69 9.93
CA PHE A 31 -4.44 -15.42 9.53
C PHE A 31 -3.42 -15.44 10.67
N LYS A 32 -2.60 -16.47 10.67
CA LYS A 32 -1.44 -16.59 11.56
C LYS A 32 -0.17 -16.32 10.79
N LEU A 33 0.62 -15.36 11.26
CA LEU A 33 1.95 -15.13 10.75
C LEU A 33 2.89 -16.24 11.26
N LEU A 34 3.69 -16.81 10.36
CA LEU A 34 4.61 -17.90 10.63
C LEU A 34 6.07 -17.46 10.54
N SER A 35 6.38 -16.46 9.68
CA SER A 35 7.70 -15.88 9.50
C SER A 35 7.57 -14.42 9.10
N SER A 36 8.52 -13.60 9.56
CA SER A 36 8.63 -12.18 9.19
C SER A 36 10.11 -11.85 9.06
N VAL A 37 10.55 -11.58 7.84
CA VAL A 37 11.94 -11.27 7.50
C VAL A 37 12.01 -9.92 6.83
N ASP A 38 12.85 -9.04 7.36
CA ASP A 38 13.18 -7.74 6.77
C ASP A 38 14.62 -7.77 6.26
N ILE A 39 14.84 -7.28 5.04
CA ILE A 39 16.16 -7.13 4.41
C ILE A 39 16.30 -5.68 3.96
N ASP A 40 17.32 -5.01 4.46
CA ASP A 40 17.65 -3.65 4.04
C ASP A 40 18.12 -3.64 2.59
N TYR A 41 17.68 -2.65 1.84
CA TYR A 41 18.13 -2.40 0.47
C TYR A 41 17.94 -0.92 0.12
N ASP A 42 18.52 -0.50 -1.01
CA ASP A 42 18.58 0.91 -1.40
C ASP A 42 17.22 1.47 -1.86
N GLY A 43 16.23 0.60 -2.05
CA GLY A 43 14.88 1.00 -2.40
C GLY A 43 14.70 1.29 -3.88
N TYR A 44 13.67 2.09 -4.14
CA TYR A 44 13.29 2.58 -5.46
C TYR A 44 12.89 4.06 -5.38
N SER A 45 13.01 4.74 -6.51
CA SER A 45 12.59 6.13 -6.68
C SER A 45 12.21 6.38 -8.13
N SER A 46 11.12 7.11 -8.35
CA SER A 46 10.66 7.49 -9.70
C SER A 46 10.41 6.28 -10.63
N GLY A 47 9.91 5.17 -10.07
CA GLY A 47 9.61 3.95 -10.83
C GLY A 47 10.84 3.11 -11.21
N GLU A 48 11.99 3.32 -10.58
CA GLU A 48 13.21 2.55 -10.82
C GLU A 48 13.86 2.11 -9.52
N PHE A 49 14.44 0.89 -9.49
CA PHE A 49 15.28 0.45 -8.39
C PHE A 49 16.59 1.20 -8.36
N ILE A 50 17.01 1.71 -7.20
CA ILE A 50 18.22 2.52 -7.05
C ILE A 50 19.48 1.68 -7.32
N GLU A 51 19.54 0.44 -6.77
CA GLU A 51 20.65 -0.49 -6.97
C GLU A 51 20.18 -1.84 -7.56
N PRO A 52 19.78 -1.86 -8.86
CA PRO A 52 19.18 -3.04 -9.48
C PRO A 52 20.11 -4.26 -9.53
N ASN A 53 21.44 -4.03 -9.56
CA ASN A 53 22.43 -5.11 -9.60
C ASN A 53 22.48 -5.94 -8.30
N ASN A 54 22.15 -5.33 -7.16
CA ASN A 54 22.14 -6.00 -5.86
C ASN A 54 20.80 -6.63 -5.50
N LEU A 55 19.73 -6.24 -6.18
CA LEU A 55 18.35 -6.65 -5.90
C LEU A 55 18.16 -8.17 -5.83
N LYS A 56 18.83 -8.91 -6.75
CA LYS A 56 18.80 -10.38 -6.74
C LYS A 56 19.35 -10.97 -5.44
N ASN A 57 20.45 -10.44 -4.93
CA ASN A 57 21.06 -10.93 -3.69
C ASN A 57 20.14 -10.67 -2.48
N GLN A 58 19.48 -9.53 -2.45
CA GLN A 58 18.57 -9.14 -1.38
C GLN A 58 17.31 -10.00 -1.38
N ILE A 59 16.69 -10.24 -2.56
CA ILE A 59 15.57 -11.17 -2.70
C ILE A 59 15.98 -12.60 -2.30
N MET A 60 17.14 -13.06 -2.73
CA MET A 60 17.69 -14.38 -2.36
C MET A 60 17.89 -14.48 -0.85
N GLN A 61 18.39 -13.44 -0.19
CA GLN A 61 18.57 -13.39 1.25
C GLN A 61 17.23 -13.47 1.98
N ALA A 62 16.19 -12.73 1.52
CA ALA A 62 14.85 -12.77 2.10
C ALA A 62 14.26 -14.18 2.01
N ILE A 63 14.31 -14.82 0.83
CA ILE A 63 13.81 -16.18 0.61
C ILE A 63 14.56 -17.19 1.49
N ASN A 64 15.89 -17.16 1.49
CA ASN A 64 16.70 -18.11 2.27
C ASN A 64 16.47 -17.96 3.78
N SER A 65 16.33 -16.74 4.28
CA SER A 65 16.05 -16.46 5.70
C SER A 65 14.68 -17.00 6.09
N THR A 66 13.65 -16.76 5.26
CA THR A 66 12.29 -17.27 5.45
C THR A 66 12.27 -18.81 5.43
N GLU A 67 12.92 -19.44 4.46
CA GLU A 67 13.01 -20.91 4.37
C GLU A 67 13.74 -21.53 5.56
N LYS A 68 14.75 -20.84 6.09
CA LYS A 68 15.48 -21.27 7.28
C LYS A 68 14.60 -21.21 8.54
N GLU A 69 13.83 -20.11 8.72
CA GLU A 69 12.89 -19.99 9.84
C GLU A 69 11.79 -21.05 9.79
N LEU A 70 11.21 -21.25 8.61
CA LEU A 70 10.10 -22.19 8.40
C LEU A 70 10.55 -23.66 8.30
N GLN A 71 11.84 -23.92 8.09
CA GLN A 71 12.41 -25.24 7.77
C GLN A 71 11.73 -25.92 6.56
N CYS A 72 11.19 -25.13 5.64
CA CYS A 72 10.55 -25.59 4.42
C CYS A 72 10.85 -24.63 3.25
N LYS A 73 10.59 -25.08 2.02
CA LYS A 73 10.70 -24.25 0.82
C LYS A 73 9.50 -23.32 0.68
N VAL A 74 9.73 -22.12 0.15
CA VAL A 74 8.66 -21.23 -0.29
C VAL A 74 7.91 -21.91 -1.43
N GLY A 75 6.61 -22.15 -1.23
CA GLY A 75 5.75 -22.84 -2.20
C GLY A 75 5.07 -21.87 -3.15
N THR A 76 4.21 -21.02 -2.61
CA THR A 76 3.49 -19.97 -3.35
C THR A 76 3.93 -18.61 -2.82
N LEU A 77 4.33 -17.73 -3.74
CA LEU A 77 4.82 -16.39 -3.43
C LEU A 77 3.98 -15.34 -4.16
N PHE A 78 3.44 -14.37 -3.44
CA PHE A 78 2.85 -13.19 -4.04
C PHE A 78 3.80 -12.01 -3.92
N VAL A 79 4.01 -11.32 -5.04
CA VAL A 79 4.89 -10.16 -5.15
C VAL A 79 4.07 -8.90 -5.02
N GLY A 80 4.32 -8.12 -3.97
CA GLY A 80 3.74 -6.80 -3.81
C GLY A 80 4.35 -5.80 -4.79
N VAL A 81 3.49 -5.12 -5.53
CA VAL A 81 3.89 -4.09 -6.50
C VAL A 81 3.65 -2.72 -5.89
N PRO A 82 4.73 -1.92 -5.66
CA PRO A 82 4.60 -0.56 -5.14
C PRO A 82 3.85 0.37 -6.09
N ALA A 83 3.22 1.42 -5.54
CA ALA A 83 2.44 2.40 -6.28
C ALA A 83 3.19 3.03 -7.46
N GLU A 84 4.51 3.28 -7.30
CA GLU A 84 5.34 3.91 -8.34
C GLU A 84 5.47 3.07 -9.62
N PHE A 85 5.24 1.76 -9.53
CA PHE A 85 5.25 0.83 -10.68
C PHE A 85 3.84 0.48 -11.17
N CYS A 86 2.82 1.13 -10.60
CA CYS A 86 1.42 0.85 -10.90
C CYS A 86 0.77 1.97 -11.72
N PHE A 87 -0.12 1.56 -12.61
CA PHE A 87 -1.06 2.42 -13.31
C PHE A 87 -2.48 1.92 -13.06
N VAL A 88 -3.43 2.85 -12.88
CA VAL A 88 -4.84 2.52 -12.63
C VAL A 88 -5.70 3.06 -13.76
N THR A 89 -6.61 2.25 -14.27
CA THR A 89 -7.63 2.65 -15.22
C THR A 89 -8.98 2.03 -14.86
N GLU A 90 -10.06 2.60 -15.38
CA GLU A 90 -11.40 2.07 -15.19
C GLU A 90 -12.02 1.61 -16.51
N LYS A 91 -12.88 0.59 -16.43
CA LYS A 91 -13.71 0.13 -17.52
C LYS A 91 -15.08 -0.28 -17.00
N THR A 92 -16.11 -0.02 -17.81
CA THR A 92 -17.46 -0.52 -17.54
C THR A 92 -17.72 -1.78 -18.35
N LEU A 93 -17.87 -2.89 -17.66
CA LEU A 93 -18.28 -4.16 -18.24
C LEU A 93 -19.80 -4.23 -18.28
N VAL A 94 -20.39 -4.72 -19.37
CA VAL A 94 -21.84 -4.71 -19.58
C VAL A 94 -22.33 -6.10 -20.01
N LYS A 95 -23.40 -6.58 -19.37
CA LYS A 95 -24.11 -7.80 -19.80
C LYS A 95 -25.62 -7.55 -19.84
N ASN A 96 -26.22 -7.84 -21.00
CA ASN A 96 -27.66 -7.73 -21.21
C ASN A 96 -28.31 -9.12 -21.20
N PHE A 97 -29.55 -9.19 -20.77
CA PHE A 97 -30.34 -10.42 -20.69
C PHE A 97 -31.66 -10.24 -21.50
N ALA A 98 -32.08 -11.26 -22.22
CA ALA A 98 -33.33 -11.24 -23.00
C ALA A 98 -34.58 -11.11 -22.11
N LYS A 99 -34.47 -11.51 -20.82
CA LYS A 99 -35.55 -11.38 -19.82
C LYS A 99 -34.91 -11.07 -18.43
N LYS A 100 -35.76 -10.62 -17.52
CA LYS A 100 -35.35 -10.36 -16.13
C LYS A 100 -34.81 -11.62 -15.48
N VAL A 101 -33.53 -11.60 -15.02
CA VAL A 101 -32.84 -12.72 -14.40
C VAL A 101 -32.40 -12.33 -12.96
N LYS A 102 -32.27 -13.31 -12.09
CA LYS A 102 -31.67 -13.13 -10.78
C LYS A 102 -30.15 -13.12 -10.93
N ILE A 103 -29.50 -12.04 -10.48
CA ILE A 103 -28.04 -11.93 -10.52
C ILE A 103 -27.42 -12.92 -9.52
N THR A 104 -26.43 -13.67 -9.98
CA THR A 104 -25.71 -14.68 -9.23
C THR A 104 -24.21 -14.44 -9.32
N SER A 105 -23.43 -15.03 -8.41
CA SER A 105 -21.96 -14.98 -8.47
C SER A 105 -21.42 -15.49 -9.82
N LYS A 106 -22.07 -16.52 -10.41
CA LYS A 106 -21.70 -17.02 -11.75
C LYS A 106 -21.83 -15.96 -12.83
N ILE A 107 -22.93 -15.18 -12.82
CA ILE A 107 -23.14 -14.08 -13.79
C ILE A 107 -22.07 -13.02 -13.64
N ILE A 108 -21.68 -12.70 -12.38
CA ILE A 108 -20.62 -11.73 -12.10
C ILE A 108 -19.27 -12.24 -12.62
N ASN A 109 -18.91 -13.49 -12.32
CA ASN A 109 -17.67 -14.09 -12.82
C ASN A 109 -17.63 -14.08 -14.36
N GLU A 110 -18.71 -14.52 -15.02
CA GLU A 110 -18.82 -14.46 -16.48
C GLU A 110 -18.68 -13.05 -17.04
N LEU A 111 -19.14 -12.01 -16.32
CA LEU A 111 -18.99 -10.62 -16.71
C LEU A 111 -17.51 -10.18 -16.70
N PHE A 112 -16.75 -10.66 -15.73
CA PHE A 112 -15.32 -10.38 -15.63
C PHE A 112 -14.46 -11.22 -16.59
N ASP A 113 -14.89 -12.45 -16.91
CA ASP A 113 -14.19 -13.35 -17.82
C ASP A 113 -14.28 -12.92 -19.29
N CYS A 114 -15.35 -12.21 -19.69
CA CYS A 114 -15.58 -11.76 -21.06
C CYS A 114 -14.74 -10.54 -21.47
N ASP A 115 -13.76 -10.11 -20.69
CA ASP A 115 -13.02 -8.88 -20.93
C ASP A 115 -11.68 -9.13 -21.64
N ASP A 116 -11.74 -9.35 -22.95
CA ASP A 116 -10.56 -9.63 -23.80
C ASP A 116 -9.81 -8.37 -24.29
N GLU A 117 -10.35 -7.16 -24.11
CA GLU A 117 -9.87 -5.97 -24.84
C GLU A 117 -8.76 -5.16 -24.15
N ILE A 118 -8.40 -5.45 -22.88
CA ILE A 118 -7.36 -4.67 -22.17
C ILE A 118 -5.93 -5.10 -22.54
N ASN A 119 -5.76 -6.09 -23.39
CA ASN A 119 -4.45 -6.49 -23.96
C ASN A 119 -3.80 -5.42 -24.86
N SER A 120 -4.40 -4.21 -24.97
CA SER A 120 -3.88 -3.12 -25.82
C SER A 120 -2.74 -2.31 -25.19
N TYR A 121 -2.46 -2.47 -23.90
CA TYR A 121 -1.34 -1.80 -23.25
C TYR A 121 -0.06 -2.60 -23.47
N THR A 122 0.79 -2.12 -24.36
CA THR A 122 2.05 -2.81 -24.71
C THR A 122 3.10 -2.74 -23.59
N THR A 123 2.99 -1.79 -22.67
CA THR A 123 3.98 -1.49 -21.61
C THR A 123 3.54 -1.92 -20.22
N HIS A 124 2.27 -2.33 -20.04
CA HIS A 124 1.71 -2.70 -18.73
C HIS A 124 0.92 -4.00 -18.80
N SER A 125 0.87 -4.71 -17.69
CA SER A 125 0.07 -5.93 -17.50
C SER A 125 -0.91 -5.76 -16.35
N ILE A 126 -2.12 -6.31 -16.48
CA ILE A 126 -3.11 -6.30 -15.39
C ILE A 126 -2.63 -7.22 -14.27
N ILE A 127 -2.67 -6.74 -13.04
CA ILE A 127 -2.39 -7.53 -11.82
C ILE A 127 -3.59 -7.65 -10.89
N ASN A 128 -4.49 -6.66 -10.92
CA ASN A 128 -5.75 -6.73 -10.17
C ASN A 128 -6.90 -6.19 -11.00
N LYS A 129 -8.07 -6.81 -10.84
CA LYS A 129 -9.34 -6.42 -11.45
C LYS A 129 -10.40 -6.46 -10.35
N SER A 130 -10.97 -5.30 -10.01
CA SER A 130 -11.86 -5.17 -8.85
C SER A 130 -13.08 -4.32 -9.15
N PRO A 131 -14.30 -4.73 -8.77
CA PRO A 131 -15.49 -3.91 -8.95
C PRO A 131 -15.47 -2.72 -7.98
N MET A 132 -15.77 -1.53 -8.51
CA MET A 132 -16.02 -0.37 -7.67
C MET A 132 -17.50 -0.32 -7.26
N TYR A 133 -18.40 -0.58 -8.21
CA TYR A 133 -19.85 -0.71 -8.01
C TYR A 133 -20.52 -1.32 -9.22
N PHE A 134 -21.78 -1.70 -9.06
CA PHE A 134 -22.62 -2.20 -10.14
C PHE A 134 -23.78 -1.25 -10.40
N ILE A 135 -24.27 -1.25 -11.63
CA ILE A 135 -25.51 -0.58 -12.04
C ILE A 135 -26.44 -1.64 -12.63
N LEU A 136 -27.59 -1.81 -12.00
CA LEU A 136 -28.64 -2.72 -12.46
C LEU A 136 -29.71 -1.95 -13.23
N ASN A 137 -30.06 -2.45 -14.41
CA ASN A 137 -30.93 -1.79 -15.39
C ASN A 137 -30.29 -0.45 -15.81
N GLU A 138 -30.93 0.73 -15.58
CA GLU A 138 -30.41 2.01 -16.01
C GLU A 138 -29.84 2.85 -14.86
N ASP A 139 -30.45 2.79 -13.65
CA ASP A 139 -30.15 3.76 -12.58
C ASP A 139 -29.89 3.15 -11.21
N ASN A 140 -30.07 1.84 -11.03
CA ASN A 140 -29.92 1.23 -9.71
C ASN A 140 -28.45 0.90 -9.41
N ARG A 141 -27.73 1.86 -8.84
CA ARG A 141 -26.36 1.65 -8.34
C ARG A 141 -26.37 0.84 -7.04
N THR A 142 -25.54 -0.20 -6.99
CA THR A 142 -25.39 -1.08 -5.82
C THR A 142 -23.99 -1.67 -5.73
N ASN A 143 -23.53 -1.95 -4.53
CA ASN A 143 -22.31 -2.74 -4.29
C ASN A 143 -22.65 -4.22 -4.08
N GLU A 144 -23.93 -4.52 -3.79
CA GLU A 144 -24.44 -5.88 -3.56
C GLU A 144 -25.45 -6.30 -4.65
N PRO A 145 -25.03 -6.65 -5.86
CA PRO A 145 -25.93 -7.02 -6.95
C PRO A 145 -26.51 -8.43 -6.82
N ILE A 146 -25.84 -9.32 -6.05
CA ILE A 146 -26.23 -10.73 -5.93
C ILE A 146 -27.61 -10.84 -5.28
N GLY A 147 -28.47 -11.64 -5.89
CA GLY A 147 -29.84 -11.86 -5.43
C GLY A 147 -30.86 -10.87 -5.99
N GLN A 148 -30.42 -9.73 -6.52
CA GLN A 148 -31.30 -8.75 -7.19
C GLN A 148 -31.70 -9.23 -8.60
N PHE A 149 -32.74 -8.63 -9.16
CA PHE A 149 -33.26 -8.99 -10.48
C PHE A 149 -33.02 -7.86 -11.49
N ALA A 150 -32.42 -8.20 -12.62
CA ALA A 150 -32.13 -7.22 -13.67
C ALA A 150 -32.26 -7.80 -15.10
N THR A 151 -32.49 -6.91 -16.08
CA THR A 151 -32.36 -7.18 -17.51
C THR A 151 -31.03 -6.72 -18.08
N LYS A 152 -30.27 -5.90 -17.30
CA LYS A 152 -28.94 -5.40 -17.63
C LYS A 152 -28.13 -5.26 -16.35
N ILE A 153 -26.89 -5.69 -16.37
CA ILE A 153 -25.90 -5.42 -15.32
C ILE A 153 -24.69 -4.73 -15.95
N GLN A 154 -24.22 -3.70 -15.27
CA GLN A 154 -22.96 -3.03 -15.60
C GLN A 154 -22.08 -3.12 -14.34
N ALA A 155 -20.79 -3.46 -14.50
CA ALA A 155 -19.80 -3.37 -13.46
C ALA A 155 -18.81 -2.28 -13.81
N VAL A 156 -18.75 -1.22 -13.01
CA VAL A 156 -17.68 -0.22 -13.10
C VAL A 156 -16.49 -0.77 -12.35
N THR A 157 -15.44 -1.09 -13.09
CA THR A 157 -14.34 -1.93 -12.64
C THR A 157 -13.03 -1.15 -12.68
N SER A 158 -12.28 -1.23 -11.60
CA SER A 158 -10.90 -0.77 -11.47
C SER A 158 -9.94 -1.84 -11.97
N TYR A 159 -8.97 -1.43 -12.77
CA TYR A 159 -7.86 -2.25 -13.23
C TYR A 159 -6.56 -1.65 -12.71
N VAL A 160 -5.86 -2.40 -11.87
CA VAL A 160 -4.50 -2.04 -11.48
C VAL A 160 -3.53 -2.80 -12.36
N MET A 161 -2.65 -2.07 -13.00
CA MET A 161 -1.69 -2.58 -13.97
C MET A 161 -0.27 -2.31 -13.46
N VAL A 162 0.64 -3.25 -13.72
CA VAL A 162 2.07 -3.11 -13.41
C VAL A 162 2.86 -2.84 -14.67
N GLU A 163 3.91 -2.05 -14.57
CA GLU A 163 4.90 -1.90 -15.63
C GLU A 163 5.56 -3.25 -15.99
N ASN A 164 5.59 -3.57 -17.28
CA ASN A 164 6.17 -4.83 -17.75
C ASN A 164 7.63 -4.98 -17.37
N ASN A 165 8.40 -3.88 -17.30
CA ASN A 165 9.79 -3.91 -16.86
C ASN A 165 9.94 -4.41 -15.42
N PHE A 166 9.12 -3.91 -14.47
CA PHE A 166 9.11 -4.40 -13.10
C PHE A 166 8.80 -5.91 -13.06
N LYS A 167 7.71 -6.30 -13.75
CA LYS A 167 7.24 -7.70 -13.78
C LYS A 167 8.30 -8.63 -14.36
N MET A 168 8.95 -8.26 -15.46
CA MET A 168 10.00 -9.04 -16.09
C MET A 168 11.26 -9.11 -15.23
N GLN A 169 11.68 -8.01 -14.61
CA GLN A 169 12.87 -7.97 -13.77
C GLN A 169 12.71 -8.87 -12.55
N ILE A 170 11.62 -8.70 -11.79
CA ILE A 170 11.36 -9.51 -10.59
C ILE A 170 11.10 -10.97 -10.96
N GLY A 171 10.30 -11.22 -11.99
CA GLY A 171 10.02 -12.58 -12.47
C GLY A 171 11.30 -13.32 -12.86
N SER A 172 12.19 -12.69 -13.64
CA SER A 172 13.49 -13.27 -14.04
C SER A 172 14.37 -13.60 -12.81
N ILE A 173 14.38 -12.74 -11.80
CA ILE A 173 15.10 -13.00 -10.56
C ILE A 173 14.51 -14.23 -9.85
N LEU A 174 13.19 -14.29 -9.65
CA LEU A 174 12.50 -15.39 -8.98
C LEU A 174 12.71 -16.71 -9.71
N ASP A 175 12.58 -16.71 -11.03
CA ASP A 175 12.85 -17.89 -11.88
C ASP A 175 14.30 -18.40 -11.70
N SER A 176 15.27 -17.48 -11.69
CA SER A 176 16.69 -17.79 -11.47
C SER A 176 16.98 -18.36 -10.08
N LEU A 177 16.13 -18.06 -9.07
CA LEU A 177 16.20 -18.58 -7.71
C LEU A 177 15.38 -19.86 -7.54
N GLY A 178 14.69 -20.33 -8.59
CA GLY A 178 13.92 -21.56 -8.58
C GLY A 178 12.52 -21.46 -7.96
N VAL A 179 12.03 -20.23 -7.75
CA VAL A 179 10.64 -19.98 -7.33
C VAL A 179 9.76 -20.07 -8.57
N LYS A 180 8.90 -21.11 -8.64
CA LYS A 180 8.11 -21.41 -9.86
C LYS A 180 6.66 -20.94 -9.79
N ASN A 181 6.15 -20.73 -8.59
CA ASN A 181 4.75 -20.38 -8.38
C ASN A 181 4.69 -19.00 -7.71
N TYR A 182 4.55 -17.95 -8.50
CA TYR A 182 4.41 -16.59 -8.03
C TYR A 182 3.40 -15.81 -8.85
N ASP A 183 2.78 -14.82 -8.23
CA ASP A 183 1.87 -13.87 -8.87
C ASP A 183 2.10 -12.47 -8.30
N PHE A 184 1.54 -11.43 -8.95
CA PHE A 184 1.75 -10.03 -8.60
C PHE A 184 0.45 -9.42 -8.06
N LEU A 185 0.55 -8.65 -6.97
CA LEU A 185 -0.57 -7.94 -6.34
C LEU A 185 -0.18 -6.49 -6.08
N SER A 186 -1.12 -5.58 -6.21
CA SER A 186 -0.91 -4.18 -5.85
C SER A 186 -0.86 -4.00 -4.33
N ASN A 187 0.21 -3.37 -3.82
CA ASN A 187 0.30 -2.97 -2.42
C ASN A 187 -0.83 -2.01 -2.06
N THR A 188 -1.04 -0.97 -2.86
CA THR A 188 -2.06 0.05 -2.61
C THR A 188 -3.48 -0.52 -2.57
N LEU A 189 -3.83 -1.45 -3.48
CA LEU A 189 -5.13 -2.11 -3.43
C LEU A 189 -5.25 -3.01 -2.20
N SER A 190 -4.18 -3.72 -1.86
CA SER A 190 -4.14 -4.58 -0.66
C SER A 190 -4.36 -3.76 0.61
N GLU A 191 -3.72 -2.60 0.73
CA GLU A 191 -3.92 -1.67 1.84
C GLU A 191 -5.33 -1.09 1.86
N ALA A 192 -5.86 -0.66 0.73
CA ALA A 192 -7.22 -0.13 0.64
C ALA A 192 -8.26 -1.13 1.15
N VAL A 193 -8.13 -2.40 0.74
CA VAL A 193 -9.07 -3.47 1.17
C VAL A 193 -8.78 -3.94 2.60
N GLY A 194 -7.51 -4.01 3.00
CA GLY A 194 -7.10 -4.54 4.29
C GLY A 194 -7.27 -3.55 5.46
N LEU A 195 -7.13 -2.25 5.21
CA LEU A 195 -7.17 -1.23 6.25
C LEU A 195 -8.51 -0.51 6.36
N LEU A 196 -9.23 -0.33 5.24
CA LEU A 196 -10.49 0.40 5.22
C LEU A 196 -11.69 -0.55 5.31
N PRO A 197 -12.61 -0.35 6.26
CA PRO A 197 -13.85 -1.10 6.32
C PRO A 197 -14.68 -0.93 5.04
N GLU A 198 -15.42 -1.95 4.65
CA GLU A 198 -16.21 -1.99 3.42
C GLU A 198 -17.15 -0.79 3.28
N HIS A 199 -17.88 -0.40 4.34
CA HIS A 199 -18.80 0.75 4.29
C HIS A 199 -18.07 2.05 3.97
N LYS A 200 -16.83 2.25 4.46
CA LYS A 200 -16.01 3.43 4.13
C LYS A 200 -15.58 3.43 2.68
N ARG A 201 -15.17 2.26 2.15
CA ARG A 201 -14.82 2.12 0.74
C ARG A 201 -16.02 2.36 -0.17
N ASN A 202 -17.22 1.90 0.22
CA ASN A 202 -18.46 2.08 -0.54
C ASN A 202 -18.92 3.54 -0.61
N GLU A 203 -18.65 4.33 0.44
CA GLU A 203 -18.87 5.79 0.45
C GLU A 203 -17.82 6.55 -0.36
N GLY A 204 -16.68 5.94 -0.59
CA GLY A 204 -15.47 6.55 -1.14
C GLY A 204 -14.52 7.01 -0.03
N ALA A 205 -13.23 6.77 -0.23
CA ALA A 205 -12.19 7.12 0.73
C ALA A 205 -10.93 7.61 0.02
N ILE A 206 -10.10 8.37 0.75
CA ILE A 206 -8.75 8.74 0.30
C ILE A 206 -7.77 8.11 1.28
N LEU A 207 -6.93 7.22 0.78
CA LEU A 207 -5.87 6.57 1.52
C LEU A 207 -4.52 7.14 1.10
N ILE A 208 -3.71 7.52 2.08
CA ILE A 208 -2.38 8.08 1.90
C ILE A 208 -1.42 7.18 2.67
N ASP A 209 -0.54 6.51 1.94
CA ASP A 209 0.58 5.77 2.51
C ASP A 209 1.85 6.60 2.35
N CYS A 210 2.37 7.10 3.47
CA CYS A 210 3.64 7.80 3.50
C CYS A 210 4.73 6.86 4.01
N GLY A 211 5.52 6.35 3.07
CA GLY A 211 6.65 5.48 3.34
C GLY A 211 7.95 6.25 3.62
N PHE A 212 9.09 5.58 3.45
CA PHE A 212 10.42 6.14 3.71
C PHE A 212 10.88 7.08 2.58
N ILE A 213 10.87 6.63 1.31
CA ILE A 213 11.21 7.46 0.14
C ILE A 213 9.95 7.87 -0.60
N SER A 214 8.95 7.00 -0.69
CA SER A 214 7.76 7.15 -1.53
C SER A 214 6.51 7.47 -0.72
N THR A 215 5.63 8.27 -1.29
CA THR A 215 4.27 8.51 -0.77
C THR A 215 3.27 8.22 -1.87
N SER A 216 2.27 7.39 -1.58
CA SER A 216 1.13 7.14 -2.45
C SER A 216 -0.14 7.82 -1.93
N VAL A 217 -0.96 8.31 -2.85
CA VAL A 217 -2.27 8.90 -2.59
C VAL A 217 -3.26 8.20 -3.51
N CYS A 218 -4.22 7.49 -2.96
CA CYS A 218 -5.23 6.81 -3.76
C CYS A 218 -6.65 7.15 -3.35
N GLN A 219 -7.52 7.24 -4.35
CA GLN A 219 -8.96 7.32 -4.17
C GLN A 219 -9.56 5.93 -4.30
N VAL A 220 -10.20 5.49 -3.24
CA VAL A 220 -10.81 4.16 -3.11
C VAL A 220 -12.31 4.27 -3.30
N LEU A 221 -12.90 3.33 -4.06
CA LEU A 221 -14.34 3.22 -4.23
C LEU A 221 -14.72 1.74 -4.36
N GLY A 222 -15.59 1.26 -3.47
CA GLY A 222 -15.89 -0.17 -3.37
C GLY A 222 -14.64 -0.99 -3.11
N ASP A 223 -14.43 -2.05 -3.87
CA ASP A 223 -13.23 -2.90 -3.77
C ASP A 223 -12.13 -2.51 -4.76
N GLY A 224 -12.22 -1.33 -5.38
CA GLY A 224 -11.28 -0.85 -6.39
C GLY A 224 -10.59 0.47 -6.04
N ILE A 225 -9.53 0.76 -6.77
CA ILE A 225 -8.88 2.06 -6.77
C ILE A 225 -9.40 2.86 -7.97
N LYS A 226 -9.99 4.02 -7.70
CA LYS A 226 -10.49 4.94 -8.72
C LYS A 226 -9.37 5.74 -9.36
N GLU A 227 -8.49 6.29 -8.54
CA GLU A 227 -7.32 7.07 -8.96
C GLU A 227 -6.14 6.79 -8.05
N LEU A 228 -4.94 6.81 -8.61
CA LEU A 228 -3.68 6.59 -7.91
C LEU A 228 -2.67 7.63 -8.38
N LYS A 229 -2.03 8.29 -7.41
CA LYS A 229 -0.90 9.19 -7.59
C LYS A 229 0.20 8.79 -6.61
N CYS A 230 1.44 9.00 -6.98
CA CYS A 230 2.58 8.80 -6.11
C CYS A 230 3.69 9.80 -6.41
N PHE A 231 4.57 9.99 -5.45
CA PHE A 231 5.77 10.81 -5.61
C PHE A 231 6.87 10.31 -4.67
N SER A 232 8.12 10.50 -5.08
CA SER A 232 9.29 10.01 -4.35
C SER A 232 9.72 11.03 -3.30
N MET A 233 8.93 11.19 -2.24
CA MET A 233 9.23 11.94 -1.02
C MET A 233 8.47 11.35 0.16
N GLY A 234 9.19 10.97 1.21
CA GLY A 234 8.63 10.37 2.43
C GLY A 234 9.45 10.72 3.66
N GLY A 235 9.29 9.95 4.74
CA GLY A 235 9.91 10.20 6.05
C GLY A 235 11.44 10.19 6.06
N GLY A 236 12.08 9.46 5.15
CA GLY A 236 13.54 9.42 5.00
C GLY A 236 14.15 10.75 4.58
N TYR A 237 13.38 11.60 3.88
CA TYR A 237 13.84 12.95 3.53
C TYR A 237 13.91 13.87 4.76
N ILE A 238 13.07 13.65 5.78
CA ILE A 238 13.17 14.35 7.08
C ILE A 238 14.49 13.99 7.75
N THR A 239 14.83 12.70 7.79
CA THR A 239 16.09 12.19 8.34
C THR A 239 17.28 12.77 7.60
N ALA A 240 17.24 12.81 6.27
CA ALA A 240 18.30 13.37 5.43
C ALA A 240 18.49 14.88 5.68
N ASP A 241 17.40 15.64 5.86
CA ASP A 241 17.47 17.06 6.18
C ASP A 241 18.08 17.31 7.57
N LEU A 242 17.65 16.55 8.58
CA LEU A 242 18.24 16.62 9.93
C LEU A 242 19.73 16.29 9.89
N SER A 243 20.12 15.19 9.23
CA SER A 243 21.54 14.80 9.09
C SER A 243 22.38 15.89 8.44
N ARG A 244 21.89 16.45 7.34
CA ARG A 244 22.63 17.47 6.57
C ARG A 244 22.72 18.81 7.29
N ILE A 245 21.61 19.28 7.89
CA ILE A 245 21.55 20.64 8.47
C ILE A 245 22.23 20.69 9.84
N LEU A 246 22.12 19.60 10.62
CA LEU A 246 22.73 19.49 11.93
C LEU A 246 24.14 18.87 11.88
N GLU A 247 24.62 18.46 10.70
CA GLU A 247 25.93 17.82 10.49
C GLU A 247 26.15 16.58 11.39
N ILE A 248 25.12 15.72 11.47
CA ILE A 248 25.12 14.48 12.26
C ILE A 248 24.99 13.25 11.36
N SER A 249 25.33 12.07 11.92
CA SER A 249 25.14 10.81 11.18
C SER A 249 23.67 10.56 10.87
N TYR A 250 23.41 9.70 9.88
CA TYR A 250 22.06 9.33 9.49
C TYR A 250 21.30 8.65 10.63
N ASP A 251 21.99 7.78 11.39
CA ASP A 251 21.42 7.09 12.56
C ASP A 251 21.06 8.06 13.69
N GLU A 252 21.93 9.05 13.96
CA GLU A 252 21.64 10.11 14.93
C GLU A 252 20.44 10.96 14.50
N ALA A 253 20.32 11.24 13.21
CA ALA A 253 19.20 11.98 12.64
C ALA A 253 17.88 11.20 12.73
N GLU A 254 17.94 9.87 12.50
CA GLU A 254 16.77 8.99 12.63
C GLU A 254 16.33 8.89 14.10
N GLU A 255 17.27 8.72 15.03
CA GLU A 255 16.99 8.75 16.46
C GLU A 255 16.33 10.08 16.88
N LEU A 256 16.87 11.21 16.39
CA LEU A 256 16.34 12.55 16.68
C LEU A 256 14.92 12.73 16.12
N LYS A 257 14.69 12.28 14.88
CA LYS A 257 13.38 12.31 14.23
C LYS A 257 12.32 11.56 15.05
N THR A 258 12.66 10.37 15.53
CA THR A 258 11.71 9.52 16.28
C THR A 258 11.36 10.06 17.67
N GLN A 259 12.21 10.92 18.24
CA GLN A 259 11.95 11.58 19.53
C GLN A 259 11.15 12.89 19.36
N ALA A 260 11.05 13.43 18.15
CA ALA A 260 10.50 14.75 17.93
C ALA A 260 9.00 14.83 18.20
N ILE A 261 8.59 15.86 18.93
CA ILE A 261 7.20 16.24 19.20
C ILE A 261 6.92 17.56 18.49
N ILE A 262 6.27 17.48 17.34
CA ILE A 262 6.15 18.64 16.44
C ILE A 262 5.21 19.75 16.92
N THR A 263 4.35 19.47 17.90
CA THR A 263 3.44 20.44 18.51
C THR A 263 4.02 21.15 19.73
N LEU A 264 5.18 20.73 20.23
CA LEU A 264 5.86 21.39 21.34
C LEU A 264 6.30 22.81 20.92
N LYS A 265 5.60 23.79 21.48
CA LYS A 265 6.17 25.10 21.69
C LYS A 265 7.02 24.97 22.93
N SER A 266 8.33 25.23 22.84
CA SER A 266 9.30 25.11 23.92
C SER A 266 8.74 25.60 25.28
N VAL A 267 8.29 24.68 26.13
CA VAL A 267 7.82 24.96 27.46
C VAL A 267 8.49 23.95 28.38
N GLY A 268 9.64 24.31 28.91
CA GLY A 268 10.31 23.58 29.99
C GLY A 268 11.32 22.50 29.59
N MET A 269 11.36 22.06 28.33
CA MET A 269 12.49 21.30 27.77
C MET A 269 13.05 22.09 26.59
N ASP A 270 14.32 22.44 26.65
CA ASP A 270 14.93 23.29 25.60
C ASP A 270 15.64 22.46 24.53
N PHE A 271 15.80 21.16 24.71
CA PHE A 271 16.57 20.29 23.81
C PHE A 271 16.07 18.84 23.81
N TYR A 272 16.27 18.16 22.66
CA TYR A 272 16.27 16.70 22.55
C TYR A 272 17.66 16.18 22.87
N GLU A 273 17.77 15.04 23.56
CA GLU A 273 19.03 14.39 23.92
C GLU A 273 19.11 13.00 23.29
N LEU A 274 20.16 12.78 22.50
CA LEU A 274 20.45 11.49 21.89
C LEU A 274 21.11 10.54 22.91
N GLN A 275 21.08 9.23 22.62
CA GLN A 275 21.70 8.21 23.47
C GLN A 275 23.19 8.44 23.71
N ASN A 276 23.90 9.08 22.78
CA ASN A 276 25.30 9.45 22.91
C ASN A 276 25.54 10.76 23.71
N GLY A 277 24.48 11.36 24.26
CA GLY A 277 24.54 12.58 25.08
C GLY A 277 24.57 13.90 24.28
N LYS A 278 24.54 13.86 22.93
CA LYS A 278 24.41 15.09 22.13
C LYS A 278 23.03 15.71 22.35
N LYS A 279 22.98 17.06 22.38
CA LYS A 279 21.76 17.83 22.62
C LYS A 279 21.47 18.77 21.47
N PHE A 280 20.21 18.80 21.04
CA PHE A 280 19.73 19.63 19.93
C PHE A 280 18.51 20.44 20.36
N GLY A 281 18.54 21.75 20.13
CA GLY A 281 17.44 22.63 20.49
C GLY A 281 16.13 22.22 19.81
N ILE A 282 15.07 22.05 20.61
CA ILE A 282 13.75 21.61 20.13
C ILE A 282 13.25 22.48 18.98
N LYS A 283 13.38 23.82 19.13
CA LYS A 283 12.92 24.77 18.11
C LYS A 283 13.60 24.51 16.77
N ASN A 284 14.92 24.36 16.75
CA ASN A 284 15.70 24.17 15.53
C ASN A 284 15.34 22.84 14.85
N VAL A 285 15.26 21.75 15.62
CA VAL A 285 14.88 20.42 15.12
C VAL A 285 13.46 20.46 14.53
N ASN A 286 12.49 21.02 15.26
CA ASN A 286 11.11 21.06 14.82
C ASN A 286 10.93 21.96 13.58
N GLU A 287 11.68 23.06 13.45
CA GLU A 287 11.66 23.91 12.24
C GLU A 287 12.13 23.13 11.00
N ILE A 288 13.17 22.30 11.12
CA ILE A 288 13.66 21.45 10.02
C ILE A 288 12.60 20.41 9.63
N ILE A 289 12.02 19.72 10.62
CA ILE A 289 10.99 18.71 10.40
C ILE A 289 9.76 19.32 9.74
N LEU A 290 9.24 20.45 10.28
CA LEU A 290 8.06 21.12 9.77
C LEU A 290 8.25 21.62 8.34
N ALA A 291 9.42 22.15 8.00
CA ALA A 291 9.71 22.57 6.62
C ALA A 291 9.61 21.41 5.61
N ARG A 292 10.01 20.19 5.99
CA ARG A 292 9.86 19.01 5.15
C ARG A 292 8.42 18.50 5.13
N LEU A 293 7.73 18.53 6.26
CA LEU A 293 6.31 18.17 6.35
C LEU A 293 5.44 19.07 5.48
N ASP A 294 5.71 20.40 5.49
CA ASP A 294 5.02 21.38 4.62
C ASP A 294 5.19 21.00 3.14
N LYS A 295 6.38 20.51 2.75
CA LYS A 295 6.62 20.07 1.37
C LYS A 295 5.91 18.79 1.00
N ILE A 296 5.88 17.81 1.91
CA ILE A 296 5.14 16.56 1.71
C ILE A 296 3.63 16.87 1.59
N THR A 297 3.08 17.69 2.48
CA THR A 297 1.65 18.05 2.47
C THR A 297 1.27 18.86 1.23
N GLU A 298 2.16 19.73 0.73
CA GLU A 298 1.97 20.43 -0.55
C GLU A 298 1.83 19.45 -1.72
N LEU A 299 2.70 18.42 -1.78
CA LEU A 299 2.64 17.41 -2.83
C LEU A 299 1.38 16.55 -2.74
N ILE A 300 0.98 16.16 -1.52
CA ILE A 300 -0.30 15.46 -1.32
C ILE A 300 -1.47 16.33 -1.78
N LYS A 301 -1.50 17.64 -1.43
CA LYS A 301 -2.54 18.57 -1.90
C LYS A 301 -2.60 18.64 -3.43
N LYS A 302 -1.45 18.61 -4.12
CA LYS A 302 -1.40 18.56 -5.59
C LYS A 302 -2.03 17.27 -6.12
N CYS A 303 -1.70 16.11 -5.54
CA CYS A 303 -2.32 14.85 -5.91
C CYS A 303 -3.85 14.88 -5.73
N LEU A 304 -4.33 15.40 -4.60
CA LEU A 304 -5.76 15.52 -4.31
C LEU A 304 -6.47 16.46 -5.29
N PHE A 305 -5.83 17.55 -5.67
CA PHE A 305 -6.37 18.52 -6.65
C PHE A 305 -6.50 17.92 -8.06
N GLU A 306 -5.61 16.98 -8.42
CA GLU A 306 -5.66 16.31 -9.72
C GLU A 306 -6.70 15.19 -9.81
N PHE A 307 -7.31 14.77 -8.70
CA PHE A 307 -8.34 13.75 -8.71
C PHE A 307 -9.62 14.28 -9.37
N LYS A 308 -10.16 13.50 -10.29
CA LYS A 308 -11.35 13.86 -11.09
C LYS A 308 -12.64 13.80 -10.29
N MET A 309 -12.71 12.92 -9.28
CA MET A 309 -13.86 12.79 -8.43
C MET A 309 -13.61 13.50 -7.10
N GLU A 310 -14.35 14.57 -6.84
CA GLU A 310 -14.35 15.24 -5.56
C GLU A 310 -15.11 14.42 -4.52
N LEU A 311 -14.47 14.18 -3.37
CA LEU A 311 -15.14 13.62 -2.20
C LEU A 311 -15.53 14.74 -1.23
N PRO A 312 -16.71 14.63 -0.57
CA PRO A 312 -17.15 15.60 0.42
C PRO A 312 -16.09 15.86 1.50
N SER A 313 -16.00 17.10 1.97
CA SER A 313 -14.98 17.52 2.95
C SER A 313 -15.11 16.83 4.32
N TYR A 314 -16.28 16.26 4.65
CA TYR A 314 -16.47 15.51 5.89
C TYR A 314 -15.87 14.09 5.83
N ILE A 315 -15.53 13.57 4.63
CA ILE A 315 -14.84 12.28 4.50
C ILE A 315 -13.39 12.44 4.94
N PRO A 316 -12.91 11.62 5.89
CA PRO A 316 -11.55 11.70 6.38
C PRO A 316 -10.50 11.43 5.31
N LEU A 317 -9.31 12.03 5.47
CA LEU A 317 -8.10 11.50 4.86
C LEU A 317 -7.52 10.42 5.78
N TYR A 318 -7.34 9.21 5.25
CA TYR A 318 -6.78 8.09 5.97
C TYR A 318 -5.28 8.02 5.72
N PHE A 319 -4.48 8.15 6.78
CA PHE A 319 -3.02 8.09 6.71
C PHE A 319 -2.49 6.79 7.29
N THR A 320 -1.53 6.20 6.58
CA THR A 320 -0.77 5.02 7.02
C THR A 320 0.70 5.14 6.60
N GLY A 321 1.48 4.07 6.76
CA GLY A 321 2.91 4.04 6.42
C GLY A 321 3.82 4.46 7.56
N GLY A 322 5.09 4.13 7.43
CA GLY A 322 6.10 4.39 8.45
C GLY A 322 6.71 5.80 8.43
N GLY A 323 6.41 6.62 7.42
CA GLY A 323 7.12 7.88 7.21
C GLY A 323 6.71 9.02 8.13
N LEU A 324 5.44 9.09 8.51
CA LEU A 324 4.90 10.20 9.33
C LEU A 324 4.33 9.77 10.67
N ASN A 325 3.98 8.51 10.84
CA ASN A 325 3.23 8.00 12.00
C ASN A 325 4.01 7.99 13.32
N PHE A 326 5.30 8.35 13.32
CA PHE A 326 6.11 8.42 14.52
C PHE A 326 6.01 9.76 15.26
N PHE A 327 5.56 10.82 14.59
CA PHE A 327 5.55 12.14 15.20
C PHE A 327 4.36 12.31 16.14
N GLU A 328 4.65 12.58 17.41
CA GLU A 328 3.64 13.09 18.31
C GLU A 328 3.15 14.48 17.84
N GLY A 329 1.82 14.63 17.73
CA GLY A 329 1.20 15.86 17.21
C GLY A 329 0.98 15.89 15.69
N ILE A 330 1.38 14.86 14.94
CA ILE A 330 1.20 14.83 13.46
C ILE A 330 -0.27 14.96 13.05
N THR A 331 -1.19 14.33 13.78
CA THR A 331 -2.61 14.37 13.45
C THR A 331 -3.17 15.80 13.52
N ASP A 332 -2.78 16.57 14.53
CA ASP A 332 -3.23 17.95 14.69
C ASP A 332 -2.60 18.87 13.63
N TYR A 333 -1.33 18.63 13.29
CA TYR A 333 -0.68 19.32 12.18
C TYR A 333 -1.42 19.06 10.86
N LEU A 334 -1.70 17.80 10.52
CA LEU A 334 -2.39 17.43 9.28
C LEU A 334 -3.82 17.97 9.23
N ARG A 335 -4.58 17.94 10.34
CA ARG A 335 -5.91 18.55 10.41
C ARG A 335 -5.90 20.03 10.06
N LYS A 336 -4.91 20.76 10.57
CA LYS A 336 -4.73 22.19 10.26
C LYS A 336 -4.40 22.40 8.79
N GLU A 337 -3.56 21.54 8.20
CA GLU A 337 -3.11 21.67 6.82
C GLU A 337 -4.19 21.36 5.78
N TYR A 338 -5.09 20.40 6.07
CA TYR A 338 -6.08 19.96 5.07
C TYR A 338 -7.50 20.49 5.31
N ASP A 339 -7.78 21.10 6.45
CA ASP A 339 -9.14 21.50 6.86
C ASP A 339 -10.18 20.37 6.68
N ARG A 340 -9.77 19.15 7.03
CA ARG A 340 -10.54 17.90 6.93
C ARG A 340 -10.26 16.99 8.12
N PRO A 341 -11.17 16.07 8.45
CA PRO A 341 -10.89 15.01 9.42
C PRO A 341 -9.69 14.16 8.95
N ILE A 342 -8.82 13.83 9.90
CA ILE A 342 -7.65 12.96 9.67
C ILE A 342 -7.79 11.73 10.55
N GLU A 343 -7.65 10.56 9.94
CA GLU A 343 -7.61 9.28 10.64
C GLU A 343 -6.28 8.57 10.35
N MET A 344 -5.51 8.33 11.41
CA MET A 344 -4.28 7.51 11.33
C MET A 344 -4.71 6.05 11.44
N ILE A 345 -4.44 5.26 10.40
CA ILE A 345 -4.86 3.85 10.34
C ILE A 345 -3.67 2.90 10.28
N LYS A 346 -3.89 1.68 10.73
CA LYS A 346 -2.89 0.61 10.81
C LYS A 346 -3.57 -0.74 10.72
N PRO A 347 -2.82 -1.83 10.43
CA PRO A 347 -3.40 -3.18 10.40
C PRO A 347 -4.10 -3.55 11.70
N ASN A 348 -5.26 -4.17 11.60
CA ASN A 348 -5.98 -4.74 12.75
C ASN A 348 -5.44 -6.14 13.08
N ALA A 349 -4.14 -6.25 13.31
CA ALA A 349 -3.47 -7.51 13.63
C ALA A 349 -2.77 -7.34 14.98
N MET A 350 -3.23 -8.05 16.01
CA MET A 350 -2.93 -7.84 17.42
C MET A 350 -1.43 -7.63 17.77
N LEU A 351 -0.52 -8.34 17.11
CA LEU A 351 0.93 -8.22 17.31
C LEU A 351 1.62 -7.33 16.26
N TYR A 352 0.93 -6.94 15.20
CA TYR A 352 1.48 -6.25 14.02
C TYR A 352 0.72 -4.98 13.69
N ALA A 353 0.05 -4.40 14.70
CA ALA A 353 -0.74 -3.17 14.58
C ALA A 353 0.18 -1.93 14.50
N ARG A 354 1.09 -1.93 13.52
CA ARG A 354 2.06 -0.85 13.26
C ARG A 354 1.85 -0.33 11.85
N PRO A 355 1.83 1.00 11.66
CA PRO A 355 1.62 1.60 10.33
C PRO A 355 2.69 1.26 9.30
N ASP A 356 3.94 1.04 9.72
CA ASP A 356 5.05 0.63 8.84
C ASP A 356 4.94 -0.81 8.30
N LEU A 357 4.00 -1.59 8.82
CA LEU A 357 3.65 -2.93 8.35
C LEU A 357 2.33 -2.96 7.54
N SER A 358 1.72 -1.81 7.28
CA SER A 358 0.41 -1.73 6.62
C SER A 358 0.40 -2.40 5.26
N SER A 359 1.40 -2.13 4.43
CA SER A 359 1.55 -2.73 3.10
C SER A 359 1.71 -4.25 3.20
N SER A 360 2.73 -4.73 3.88
CA SER A 360 3.07 -6.16 3.94
C SER A 360 1.99 -7.03 4.60
N ILE A 361 1.35 -6.55 5.68
CA ILE A 361 0.26 -7.27 6.36
C ILE A 361 -1.00 -7.31 5.49
N SER A 362 -1.36 -6.19 4.86
CA SER A 362 -2.51 -6.13 3.95
C SER A 362 -2.29 -7.01 2.72
N LEU A 363 -1.07 -7.02 2.18
CA LEU A 363 -0.67 -7.87 1.06
C LEU A 363 -0.81 -9.36 1.43
N LEU A 364 -0.35 -9.77 2.62
CA LEU A 364 -0.51 -11.15 3.10
C LEU A 364 -1.98 -11.52 3.25
N GLY A 365 -2.80 -10.64 3.81
CA GLY A 365 -4.24 -10.86 3.94
C GLY A 365 -4.93 -11.05 2.59
N MET A 366 -4.61 -10.22 1.60
CA MET A 366 -5.13 -10.33 0.24
C MET A 366 -4.66 -11.63 -0.43
N ALA A 367 -3.37 -11.95 -0.35
CA ALA A 367 -2.79 -13.16 -0.92
C ALA A 367 -3.42 -14.44 -0.37
N ILE A 368 -3.66 -14.52 0.94
CA ILE A 368 -4.34 -15.67 1.57
C ILE A 368 -5.79 -15.79 1.06
N ASN A 369 -6.50 -14.68 0.89
CA ASN A 369 -7.87 -14.72 0.37
C ASN A 369 -7.94 -15.13 -1.11
N MET A 370 -6.93 -14.85 -1.92
CA MET A 370 -6.87 -15.25 -3.33
C MET A 370 -6.40 -16.69 -3.53
N TYR A 371 -5.65 -17.24 -2.59
CA TYR A 371 -5.10 -18.59 -2.67
C TYR A 371 -6.16 -19.70 -2.45
N LYS A 372 -7.37 -19.36 -2.06
CA LYS A 372 -8.51 -20.28 -1.90
C LYS A 372 -9.02 -20.77 -3.25
#